data_b9bc126999f162dc6cb8f2c55aa593eb
#
_entry.id   b9bc126999f162dc6cb8f2c55aa593eb
#
_cell.length_a   1.000
_cell.length_b   1.000
_cell.length_c   1.000
_cell.angle_alpha   90.00
_cell.angle_beta   90.00
_cell.angle_gamma   90.00
#
_symmetry.space_group_name_H-M   'P 1'
#
loop_
_entity.id
_entity.type
_entity.pdbx_description
1 polymer ?
#
loop_
_entity_poly.entity_id
_entity_poly.type
_entity_poly.pdbx_seq_one_letter_code
_entity_poly.pdbx_strand_id
1 'polypeptide(L)'
;EEFAKAIHEAKKAKDAKLKLHEYSQRLVQKPTYPKWDFETIKKYITDKFPDYVIDESNSEIFEMLCMYFANDPAFELDGYSLNKGLMLFGPIGCGKTSLMKMFSVNTFRPFSVVSCRLIADRYSKDGSDVLYEFSSTPACYPQQNYGHESLGRCFDDLGTEDSKKNFGNEVNVMQDVIYKIYDNGGIGNFHITTNLSVDEIEQAYGSRIRSRLREMFNVITFENNAPDRRK
;
A
#
# COMPACT_ATOMS: atom_id res chain seq x y z
N GLU A 1 -3.35 67.56 9.96
CA GLU A 1 -3.48 66.44 10.93
C GLU A 1 -4.33 65.30 10.38
N GLU A 2 -5.49 65.51 9.79
CA GLU A 2 -6.35 64.45 9.22
C GLU A 2 -5.68 63.66 8.08
N PHE A 3 -4.94 64.34 7.19
CA PHE A 3 -4.24 63.69 6.09
C PHE A 3 -3.11 62.74 6.56
N ALA A 4 -2.40 63.12 7.64
CA ALA A 4 -1.37 62.28 8.23
C ALA A 4 -1.96 61.03 8.92
N LYS A 5 -3.13 61.16 9.57
CA LYS A 5 -3.89 60.04 10.15
C LYS A 5 -4.34 59.06 9.04
N ALA A 6 -4.91 59.57 7.95
CA ALA A 6 -5.37 58.77 6.83
C ALA A 6 -4.23 57.95 6.20
N ILE A 7 -3.04 58.55 6.04
CA ILE A 7 -1.83 57.83 5.54
C ILE A 7 -1.39 56.74 6.53
N HIS A 8 -1.44 57.04 7.82
CA HIS A 8 -1.04 56.07 8.84
C HIS A 8 -1.99 54.86 8.87
N GLU A 9 -3.30 55.09 8.79
CA GLU A 9 -4.32 54.03 8.72
C GLU A 9 -4.18 53.19 7.43
N ALA A 10 -3.94 53.83 6.28
CA ALA A 10 -3.73 53.12 5.03
C ALA A 10 -2.48 52.23 5.07
N LYS A 11 -1.37 52.69 5.69
CA LYS A 11 -0.17 51.84 5.90
C LYS A 11 -0.48 50.67 6.79
N LYS A 12 -1.16 50.87 7.92
CA LYS A 12 -1.52 49.81 8.86
C LYS A 12 -2.45 48.78 8.22
N ALA A 13 -3.39 49.19 7.38
CA ALA A 13 -4.26 48.29 6.64
C ALA A 13 -3.48 47.46 5.59
N LYS A 14 -2.49 48.07 4.91
CA LYS A 14 -1.61 47.40 3.96
C LYS A 14 -0.73 46.35 4.63
N ASP A 15 -0.14 46.69 5.78
CA ASP A 15 0.71 45.79 6.57
C ASP A 15 -0.11 44.60 7.13
N ALA A 16 -1.35 44.83 7.56
CA ALA A 16 -2.26 43.79 8.00
C ALA A 16 -2.63 42.81 6.87
N LYS A 17 -2.93 43.36 5.66
CA LYS A 17 -3.18 42.53 4.47
C LYS A 17 -1.96 41.69 4.08
N LEU A 18 -0.75 42.25 4.15
CA LEU A 18 0.48 41.56 3.84
C LEU A 18 0.72 40.41 4.83
N LYS A 19 0.58 40.66 6.12
CA LYS A 19 0.67 39.63 7.17
C LYS A 19 -0.36 38.51 7.01
N LEU A 20 -1.59 38.87 6.65
CA LEU A 20 -2.65 37.88 6.41
C LEU A 20 -2.33 37.02 5.18
N HIS A 21 -1.79 37.66 4.13
CA HIS A 21 -1.35 36.95 2.92
C HIS A 21 -0.17 36.01 3.20
N GLU A 22 0.84 36.46 3.94
CA GLU A 22 1.98 35.63 4.38
C GLU A 22 1.51 34.48 5.28
N TYR A 23 0.58 34.72 6.19
CA TYR A 23 -0.03 33.69 7.02
C TYR A 23 -0.81 32.67 6.20
N SER A 24 -1.61 33.12 5.23
CA SER A 24 -2.35 32.24 4.33
C SER A 24 -1.41 31.41 3.45
N GLN A 25 -0.30 31.97 2.97
CA GLN A 25 0.71 31.23 2.22
C GLN A 25 1.43 30.19 3.09
N ARG A 26 1.71 30.48 4.36
CA ARG A 26 2.28 29.50 5.31
C ARG A 26 1.31 28.35 5.60
N LEU A 27 0.01 28.61 5.65
CA LEU A 27 -1.02 27.58 5.82
C LEU A 27 -1.17 26.68 4.57
N VAL A 28 -0.81 27.20 3.39
CA VAL A 28 -0.88 26.46 2.11
C VAL A 28 0.38 25.66 1.83
N GLN A 29 1.50 25.96 2.50
CA GLN A 29 2.71 25.14 2.37
C GLN A 29 2.45 23.78 3.03
N LYS A 30 2.12 22.77 2.20
CA LYS A 30 2.10 21.37 2.66
C LYS A 30 3.49 21.02 3.19
N PRO A 31 3.61 20.43 4.37
CA PRO A 31 4.90 19.99 4.88
C PRO A 31 5.53 19.02 3.87
N THR A 32 6.79 19.27 3.50
CA THR A 32 7.57 18.35 2.67
C THR A 32 8.18 17.28 3.57
N TYR A 33 7.91 16.02 3.25
CA TYR A 33 8.50 14.88 3.95
C TYR A 33 9.67 14.33 3.11
N PRO A 34 10.86 14.15 3.71
CA PRO A 34 11.99 13.54 3.00
C PRO A 34 11.61 12.13 2.57
N LYS A 35 11.92 11.78 1.33
CA LYS A 35 11.76 10.42 0.83
C LYS A 35 12.91 9.56 1.34
N TRP A 36 12.59 8.35 1.77
CA TRP A 36 13.58 7.39 2.24
C TRP A 36 14.26 6.70 1.06
N ASP A 37 15.58 6.68 1.05
CA ASP A 37 16.37 5.85 0.16
C ASP A 37 16.48 4.41 0.70
N PHE A 38 17.16 3.56 -0.06
CA PHE A 38 17.36 2.15 0.27
C PHE A 38 17.97 1.96 1.67
N GLU A 39 19.04 2.67 1.99
CA GLU A 39 19.72 2.54 3.28
C GLU A 39 18.86 3.03 4.45
N THR A 40 18.14 4.11 4.24
CA THR A 40 17.23 4.67 5.25
C THR A 40 16.08 3.71 5.57
N ILE A 41 15.44 3.10 4.55
CA ILE A 41 14.35 2.16 4.78
C ILE A 41 14.86 0.86 5.39
N LYS A 42 16.00 0.34 4.92
CA LYS A 42 16.66 -0.85 5.48
C LYS A 42 16.94 -0.65 6.96
N LYS A 43 17.57 0.46 7.31
CA LYS A 43 17.86 0.82 8.70
C LYS A 43 16.58 0.98 9.54
N TYR A 44 15.60 1.72 9.05
CA TYR A 44 14.32 1.91 9.76
C TYR A 44 13.66 0.58 10.10
N ILE A 45 13.59 -0.34 9.15
CA ILE A 45 12.96 -1.65 9.36
C ILE A 45 13.75 -2.48 10.37
N THR A 46 15.07 -2.57 10.24
CA THR A 46 15.91 -3.36 11.15
C THR A 46 15.90 -2.79 12.58
N ASP A 47 15.91 -1.48 12.75
CA ASP A 47 15.85 -0.84 14.07
C ASP A 47 14.47 -1.01 14.73
N LYS A 48 13.39 -0.97 13.94
CA LYS A 48 12.02 -1.05 14.46
C LYS A 48 11.57 -2.49 14.75
N PHE A 49 12.11 -3.46 14.03
CA PHE A 49 11.74 -4.87 14.14
C PHE A 49 12.96 -5.76 14.39
N PRO A 50 13.67 -5.57 15.54
CA PRO A 50 14.92 -6.27 15.82
C PRO A 50 14.74 -7.78 16.00
N ASP A 51 13.53 -8.24 16.32
CA ASP A 51 13.22 -9.66 16.48
C ASP A 51 12.97 -10.38 15.14
N TYR A 52 12.88 -9.65 14.02
CA TYR A 52 12.72 -10.27 12.72
C TYR A 52 14.08 -10.71 12.16
N VAL A 53 14.24 -12.01 12.02
CA VAL A 53 15.50 -12.60 11.54
C VAL A 53 15.58 -12.53 10.02
N ILE A 54 16.58 -11.82 9.52
CA ILE A 54 16.97 -11.81 8.10
C ILE A 54 18.07 -12.83 7.94
N ASP A 55 17.83 -13.85 7.12
CA ASP A 55 18.75 -14.96 6.83
C ASP A 55 18.78 -15.28 5.32
N GLU A 56 19.52 -16.30 4.91
CA GLU A 56 19.70 -16.67 3.50
C GLU A 56 18.37 -16.94 2.77
N SER A 57 17.32 -17.38 3.48
CA SER A 57 16.03 -17.71 2.87
C SER A 57 15.12 -16.50 2.59
N ASN A 58 15.44 -15.30 3.13
CA ASN A 58 14.62 -14.10 2.96
C ASN A 58 15.40 -12.82 2.69
N SER A 59 16.73 -12.83 2.76
CA SER A 59 17.58 -11.64 2.60
C SER A 59 17.39 -10.97 1.23
N GLU A 60 17.37 -11.75 0.16
CA GLU A 60 17.15 -11.24 -1.20
C GLU A 60 15.78 -10.57 -1.33
N ILE A 61 14.73 -11.23 -0.84
CA ILE A 61 13.36 -10.66 -0.84
C ILE A 61 13.31 -9.38 -0.01
N PHE A 62 13.96 -9.36 1.15
CA PHE A 62 14.02 -8.18 2.00
C PHE A 62 14.69 -7.00 1.29
N GLU A 63 15.80 -7.22 0.58
CA GLU A 63 16.49 -6.19 -0.20
C GLU A 63 15.65 -5.71 -1.39
N MET A 64 14.98 -6.61 -2.10
CA MET A 64 14.04 -6.26 -3.15
C MET A 64 12.91 -5.35 -2.63
N LEU A 65 12.36 -5.66 -1.46
CA LEU A 65 11.34 -4.82 -0.82
C LEU A 65 11.91 -3.45 -0.40
N CYS A 66 13.15 -3.38 0.10
CA CYS A 66 13.82 -2.12 0.37
C CYS A 66 13.95 -1.26 -0.90
N MET A 67 14.40 -1.85 -2.01
CA MET A 67 14.49 -1.14 -3.29
C MET A 67 13.12 -0.66 -3.78
N TYR A 68 12.12 -1.52 -3.75
CA TYR A 68 10.77 -1.18 -4.22
C TYR A 68 10.14 -0.03 -3.40
N PHE A 69 10.18 -0.11 -2.07
CA PHE A 69 9.60 0.91 -1.19
C PHE A 69 10.47 2.15 -1.01
N ALA A 70 11.75 2.12 -1.42
CA ALA A 70 12.58 3.29 -1.62
C ALA A 70 12.36 3.94 -3.00
N ASN A 71 11.58 3.31 -3.88
CA ASN A 71 11.42 3.70 -5.28
C ASN A 71 12.77 3.77 -6.02
N ASP A 72 13.66 2.83 -5.71
CA ASP A 72 14.99 2.74 -6.30
C ASP A 72 14.91 2.12 -7.71
N PRO A 73 15.43 2.79 -8.76
CA PRO A 73 15.44 2.24 -10.10
C PRO A 73 16.18 0.89 -10.24
N ALA A 74 17.07 0.55 -9.32
CA ALA A 74 17.75 -0.74 -9.30
C ALA A 74 16.77 -1.92 -9.25
N PHE A 75 15.58 -1.74 -8.65
CA PHE A 75 14.51 -2.74 -8.64
C PHE A 75 14.08 -3.17 -10.06
N GLU A 76 14.21 -2.32 -11.06
CA GLU A 76 13.77 -2.61 -12.43
C GLU A 76 14.82 -3.36 -13.26
N LEU A 77 16.06 -3.51 -12.76
CA LEU A 77 17.15 -4.17 -13.50
C LEU A 77 16.88 -5.67 -13.73
N ASP A 78 16.12 -6.32 -12.83
CA ASP A 78 15.77 -7.73 -12.92
C ASP A 78 14.42 -7.99 -13.62
N GLY A 79 13.92 -7.01 -14.38
CA GLY A 79 12.67 -7.12 -15.14
C GLY A 79 11.40 -6.86 -14.33
N TYR A 80 11.52 -6.41 -13.11
CA TYR A 80 10.41 -5.90 -12.29
C TYR A 80 10.00 -4.49 -12.74
N SER A 81 8.91 -3.96 -12.18
CA SER A 81 8.45 -2.61 -12.47
C SER A 81 8.01 -1.88 -11.22
N LEU A 82 8.54 -0.69 -11.00
CA LEU A 82 8.09 0.20 -9.93
C LEU A 82 6.64 0.66 -10.10
N ASN A 83 6.04 0.50 -11.29
CA ASN A 83 4.65 0.86 -11.55
C ASN A 83 3.64 -0.24 -11.19
N LYS A 84 4.10 -1.47 -10.92
CA LYS A 84 3.26 -2.59 -10.50
C LYS A 84 3.24 -2.72 -8.98
N GLY A 85 2.19 -3.35 -8.45
CA GLY A 85 2.17 -3.81 -7.07
C GLY A 85 3.12 -4.98 -6.81
N LEU A 86 3.10 -5.50 -5.60
CA LEU A 86 3.86 -6.70 -5.21
C LEU A 86 2.91 -7.85 -4.92
N MET A 87 3.28 -9.05 -5.36
CA MET A 87 2.59 -10.29 -5.01
C MET A 87 3.61 -11.27 -4.45
N LEU A 88 3.55 -11.52 -3.14
CA LEU A 88 4.44 -12.42 -2.43
C LEU A 88 3.86 -13.83 -2.39
N PHE A 89 4.57 -14.78 -3.00
CA PHE A 89 4.27 -16.20 -2.98
C PHE A 89 5.19 -16.93 -2.00
N GLY A 90 4.70 -18.02 -1.42
CA GLY A 90 5.55 -18.90 -0.63
C GLY A 90 4.79 -19.73 0.38
N PRO A 91 5.48 -20.70 1.03
CA PRO A 91 4.86 -21.60 1.98
C PRO A 91 4.27 -20.87 3.20
N ILE A 92 3.42 -21.60 3.91
CA ILE A 92 2.84 -21.10 5.16
C ILE A 92 3.96 -20.86 6.18
N GLY A 93 3.90 -19.72 6.87
CA GLY A 93 4.86 -19.38 7.94
C GLY A 93 6.17 -18.75 7.47
N CYS A 94 6.48 -18.66 6.16
CA CYS A 94 7.76 -18.13 5.68
C CYS A 94 7.97 -16.61 5.91
N GLY A 95 6.96 -15.87 6.39
CA GLY A 95 7.12 -14.46 6.80
C GLY A 95 6.51 -13.42 5.86
N LYS A 96 5.74 -13.79 4.82
CA LYS A 96 5.11 -12.84 3.85
C LYS A 96 4.34 -11.73 4.53
N THR A 97 3.38 -12.08 5.37
CA THR A 97 2.55 -11.12 6.11
C THR A 97 3.39 -10.21 7.01
N SER A 98 4.41 -10.76 7.69
CA SER A 98 5.31 -10.00 8.56
C SER A 98 6.09 -8.96 7.75
N LEU A 99 6.68 -9.36 6.62
CA LEU A 99 7.37 -8.44 5.71
C LEU A 99 6.43 -7.34 5.25
N MET A 100 5.25 -7.65 4.71
CA MET A 100 4.33 -6.63 4.25
C MET A 100 3.91 -5.68 5.37
N LYS A 101 3.69 -6.16 6.60
CA LYS A 101 3.41 -5.29 7.75
C LYS A 101 4.58 -4.38 8.11
N MET A 102 5.81 -4.86 8.05
CA MET A 102 7.00 -4.04 8.32
C MET A 102 7.16 -2.91 7.29
N PHE A 103 6.95 -3.19 6.01
CA PHE A 103 7.05 -2.22 4.94
C PHE A 103 5.78 -1.35 4.75
N SER A 104 4.70 -1.60 5.47
CA SER A 104 3.43 -0.85 5.33
C SER A 104 3.58 0.64 5.61
N VAL A 105 4.54 1.00 6.48
CA VAL A 105 4.92 2.38 6.80
C VAL A 105 6.17 2.75 6.02
N ASN A 106 6.00 3.53 4.97
CA ASN A 106 7.10 4.03 4.14
C ASN A 106 6.72 5.38 3.53
N THR A 107 7.69 6.07 2.93
CA THR A 107 7.51 7.44 2.44
C THR A 107 7.06 7.54 0.99
N PHE A 108 7.06 6.44 0.24
CA PHE A 108 6.67 6.44 -1.18
C PHE A 108 5.27 5.90 -1.41
N ARG A 109 4.92 4.77 -0.79
CA ARG A 109 3.69 4.01 -1.05
C ARG A 109 3.20 3.36 0.23
N PRO A 110 2.82 4.14 1.26
CA PRO A 110 2.29 3.57 2.49
C PRO A 110 0.98 2.84 2.20
N PHE A 111 0.75 1.73 2.88
CA PHE A 111 -0.41 0.90 2.66
C PHE A 111 -0.92 0.26 3.95
N SER A 112 -2.17 -0.19 3.93
CA SER A 112 -2.77 -0.99 5.00
C SER A 112 -2.77 -2.47 4.62
N VAL A 113 -2.59 -3.34 5.61
CA VAL A 113 -2.69 -4.80 5.42
C VAL A 113 -4.06 -5.26 5.90
N VAL A 114 -4.78 -5.99 5.06
CA VAL A 114 -6.12 -6.50 5.36
C VAL A 114 -6.25 -7.95 4.88
N SER A 115 -6.79 -8.82 5.74
CA SER A 115 -7.01 -10.22 5.41
C SER A 115 -8.13 -10.39 4.37
N CYS A 116 -7.90 -11.21 3.34
CA CYS A 116 -8.93 -11.58 2.35
C CYS A 116 -10.15 -12.23 3.01
N ARG A 117 -9.95 -13.03 4.06
CA ARG A 117 -11.04 -13.61 4.85
C ARG A 117 -11.92 -12.54 5.51
N LEU A 118 -11.32 -11.49 6.09
CA LEU A 118 -12.09 -10.38 6.68
C LEU A 118 -12.95 -9.67 5.63
N ILE A 119 -12.40 -9.46 4.42
CA ILE A 119 -13.14 -8.82 3.32
C ILE A 119 -14.34 -9.68 2.92
N ALA A 120 -14.15 -11.00 2.77
CA ALA A 120 -15.21 -11.92 2.43
C ALA A 120 -16.28 -12.00 3.54
N ASP A 121 -15.89 -11.99 4.80
CA ASP A 121 -16.84 -11.98 5.95
C ASP A 121 -17.64 -10.67 5.99
N ARG A 122 -17.03 -9.54 5.69
CA ARG A 122 -17.73 -8.26 5.56
C ARG A 122 -18.72 -8.26 4.40
N TYR A 123 -18.35 -8.83 3.26
CA TYR A 123 -19.28 -8.95 2.12
C TYR A 123 -20.57 -9.68 2.49
N SER A 124 -20.50 -10.70 3.31
CA SER A 124 -21.68 -11.42 3.77
C SER A 124 -22.67 -10.55 4.58
N LYS A 125 -22.18 -9.48 5.21
CA LYS A 125 -22.96 -8.54 6.03
C LYS A 125 -23.38 -7.30 5.26
N ASP A 126 -22.42 -6.69 4.56
CA ASP A 126 -22.52 -5.34 4.00
C ASP A 126 -22.76 -5.36 2.47
N GLY A 127 -22.66 -6.54 1.83
CA GLY A 127 -22.94 -6.71 0.40
C GLY A 127 -21.93 -6.03 -0.52
N SER A 128 -22.42 -5.53 -1.66
CA SER A 128 -21.60 -4.97 -2.74
C SER A 128 -20.79 -3.73 -2.36
N ASP A 129 -21.16 -3.01 -1.31
CA ASP A 129 -20.43 -1.81 -0.87
C ASP A 129 -18.99 -2.16 -0.46
N VAL A 130 -18.78 -3.37 0.07
CA VAL A 130 -17.47 -3.91 0.40
C VAL A 130 -16.57 -4.01 -0.82
N LEU A 131 -17.11 -4.39 -1.98
CA LEU A 131 -16.35 -4.49 -3.22
C LEU A 131 -15.80 -3.11 -3.66
N TYR A 132 -16.60 -2.06 -3.50
CA TYR A 132 -16.17 -0.69 -3.81
C TYR A 132 -15.16 -0.16 -2.79
N GLU A 133 -15.41 -0.40 -1.50
CA GLU A 133 -14.50 0.01 -0.44
C GLU A 133 -13.10 -0.58 -0.62
N PHE A 134 -13.01 -1.90 -0.88
CA PHE A 134 -11.72 -2.58 -0.97
C PHE A 134 -11.05 -2.48 -2.34
N SER A 135 -11.77 -2.10 -3.39
CA SER A 135 -11.16 -1.79 -4.70
C SER A 135 -10.65 -0.35 -4.83
N SER A 136 -10.76 0.46 -3.77
CA SER A 136 -10.27 1.83 -3.70
C SER A 136 -9.20 2.00 -2.63
N THR A 137 -8.40 3.07 -2.76
CA THR A 137 -7.40 3.46 -1.75
C THR A 137 -8.08 4.28 -0.65
N PRO A 138 -8.01 3.86 0.63
CA PRO A 138 -8.65 4.59 1.72
C PRO A 138 -7.98 5.93 1.97
N ALA A 139 -8.78 6.95 2.26
CA ALA A 139 -8.28 8.25 2.69
C ALA A 139 -7.53 8.14 4.03
N CYS A 140 -6.50 8.94 4.21
CA CYS A 140 -5.72 8.99 5.44
C CYS A 140 -5.34 10.43 5.82
N TYR A 141 -4.82 10.58 7.04
CA TYR A 141 -4.32 11.88 7.50
C TYR A 141 -2.89 12.11 6.98
N PRO A 142 -2.65 13.11 6.11
CA PRO A 142 -1.34 13.34 5.50
C PRO A 142 -0.20 13.54 6.51
N GLN A 143 -0.49 14.18 7.65
CA GLN A 143 0.50 14.45 8.70
C GLN A 143 1.05 13.16 9.33
N GLN A 144 0.26 12.09 9.34
CA GLN A 144 0.63 10.78 9.91
C GLN A 144 1.21 9.83 8.86
N ASN A 145 1.07 10.18 7.56
CA ASN A 145 1.42 9.30 6.44
C ASN A 145 2.35 9.99 5.42
N TYR A 146 3.33 10.73 5.91
CA TYR A 146 4.37 11.37 5.08
C TYR A 146 3.82 12.21 3.91
N GLY A 147 2.70 12.89 4.13
CA GLY A 147 2.05 13.75 3.14
C GLY A 147 1.09 13.03 2.19
N HIS A 148 0.91 11.73 2.30
CA HIS A 148 -0.05 10.97 1.49
C HIS A 148 -1.48 11.22 1.97
N GLU A 149 -2.39 11.46 1.03
CA GLU A 149 -3.83 11.67 1.29
C GLU A 149 -4.63 10.36 1.26
N SER A 150 -4.01 9.28 0.74
CA SER A 150 -4.58 7.94 0.72
C SER A 150 -3.49 6.88 0.92
N LEU A 151 -3.90 5.72 1.42
CA LEU A 151 -3.04 4.55 1.58
C LEU A 151 -3.32 3.54 0.47
N GLY A 152 -2.29 2.80 0.07
CA GLY A 152 -2.47 1.56 -0.67
C GLY A 152 -3.11 0.46 0.18
N ARG A 153 -3.27 -0.73 -0.40
CA ARG A 153 -3.73 -1.93 0.33
C ARG A 153 -2.87 -3.14 0.02
N CYS A 154 -2.64 -3.97 1.02
CA CYS A 154 -2.13 -5.31 0.86
C CYS A 154 -3.21 -6.31 1.26
N PHE A 155 -3.65 -7.12 0.32
CA PHE A 155 -4.59 -8.23 0.53
C PHE A 155 -3.81 -9.44 1.02
N ASP A 156 -3.96 -9.74 2.31
CA ASP A 156 -3.18 -10.76 2.98
C ASP A 156 -3.89 -12.11 2.91
N ASP A 157 -3.10 -13.15 2.61
CA ASP A 157 -3.55 -14.54 2.50
C ASP A 157 -4.66 -14.75 1.45
N LEU A 158 -4.46 -14.26 0.21
CA LEU A 158 -5.36 -14.56 -0.91
C LEU A 158 -5.49 -16.07 -1.10
N GLY A 159 -6.72 -16.55 -1.19
CA GLY A 159 -7.06 -17.97 -1.30
C GLY A 159 -7.47 -18.62 0.01
N THR A 160 -7.51 -17.88 1.11
CA THR A 160 -7.99 -18.38 2.41
C THR A 160 -9.46 -18.02 2.67
N GLU A 161 -10.04 -17.17 1.83
CA GLU A 161 -11.43 -16.83 1.88
C GLU A 161 -12.31 -17.89 1.19
N ASP A 162 -13.41 -18.27 1.83
CA ASP A 162 -14.44 -19.08 1.20
C ASP A 162 -15.32 -18.22 0.29
N SER A 163 -15.89 -18.82 -0.77
CA SER A 163 -16.98 -18.19 -1.52
C SER A 163 -18.11 -17.80 -0.58
N LYS A 164 -18.62 -16.59 -0.69
CA LYS A 164 -19.66 -16.07 0.19
C LYS A 164 -20.97 -15.86 -0.57
N LYS A 165 -22.09 -16.04 0.15
CA LYS A 165 -23.44 -15.76 -0.36
C LYS A 165 -23.96 -14.46 0.20
N ASN A 166 -24.47 -13.60 -0.67
CA ASN A 166 -25.22 -12.43 -0.27
C ASN A 166 -26.53 -12.42 -1.07
N PHE A 167 -27.68 -12.39 -0.38
CA PHE A 167 -29.01 -12.50 -0.97
C PHE A 167 -29.19 -13.69 -1.94
N GLY A 168 -28.56 -14.84 -1.64
CA GLY A 168 -28.67 -16.06 -2.44
C GLY A 168 -27.69 -16.20 -3.59
N ASN A 169 -26.94 -15.16 -3.96
CA ASN A 169 -25.90 -15.21 -4.98
C ASN A 169 -24.56 -15.59 -4.36
N GLU A 170 -23.92 -16.62 -4.89
CA GLU A 170 -22.57 -17.03 -4.52
C GLU A 170 -21.56 -16.20 -5.30
N VAL A 171 -20.63 -15.53 -4.60
CA VAL A 171 -19.66 -14.62 -5.19
C VAL A 171 -18.28 -14.97 -4.66
N ASN A 172 -17.30 -15.03 -5.58
CA ASN A 172 -15.90 -14.99 -5.20
C ASN A 172 -15.49 -13.52 -4.98
N VAL A 173 -15.54 -13.09 -3.72
CA VAL A 173 -15.40 -11.68 -3.32
C VAL A 173 -14.08 -11.08 -3.78
N MET A 174 -12.97 -11.81 -3.61
CA MET A 174 -11.65 -11.29 -3.99
C MET A 174 -11.48 -11.24 -5.51
N GLN A 175 -12.11 -12.16 -6.25
CA GLN A 175 -12.16 -12.09 -7.71
C GLN A 175 -12.79 -10.77 -8.17
N ASP A 176 -13.92 -10.38 -7.59
CA ASP A 176 -14.63 -9.15 -7.96
C ASP A 176 -13.85 -7.89 -7.52
N VAL A 177 -13.22 -7.92 -6.35
CA VAL A 177 -12.34 -6.83 -5.90
C VAL A 177 -11.18 -6.63 -6.88
N ILE A 178 -10.50 -7.71 -7.29
CA ILE A 178 -9.37 -7.65 -8.25
C ILE A 178 -9.84 -7.13 -9.61
N TYR A 179 -11.00 -7.57 -10.11
CA TYR A 179 -11.58 -7.04 -11.33
C TYR A 179 -11.81 -5.54 -11.26
N LYS A 180 -12.41 -5.05 -10.19
CA LYS A 180 -12.67 -3.61 -10.00
C LYS A 180 -11.38 -2.79 -9.92
N ILE A 181 -10.35 -3.29 -9.22
CA ILE A 181 -9.03 -2.62 -9.16
C ILE A 181 -8.43 -2.49 -10.56
N TYR A 182 -8.45 -3.58 -11.33
CA TYR A 182 -7.92 -3.58 -12.69
C TYR A 182 -8.66 -2.60 -13.59
N ASP A 183 -9.99 -2.66 -13.58
CA ASP A 183 -10.84 -1.81 -14.42
C ASP A 183 -10.74 -0.32 -14.05
N ASN A 184 -10.43 -0.01 -12.78
CA ASN A 184 -10.22 1.37 -12.30
C ASN A 184 -8.77 1.87 -12.50
N GLY A 185 -7.86 1.07 -13.07
CA GLY A 185 -6.47 1.46 -13.26
C GLY A 185 -5.67 1.58 -11.96
N GLY A 186 -6.08 0.88 -10.88
CA GLY A 186 -5.48 0.95 -9.54
C GLY A 186 -4.11 0.26 -9.39
N ILE A 187 -3.41 0.04 -10.50
CA ILE A 187 -2.11 -0.65 -10.54
C ILE A 187 -1.08 0.12 -9.70
N GLY A 188 -0.26 -0.60 -8.93
CA GLY A 188 0.84 -0.03 -8.12
C GLY A 188 0.48 0.37 -6.68
N ASN A 189 -0.80 0.54 -6.36
CA ASN A 189 -1.26 0.87 -5.00
C ASN A 189 -1.76 -0.35 -4.20
N PHE A 190 -1.75 -1.51 -4.83
CA PHE A 190 -2.23 -2.75 -4.23
C PHE A 190 -1.13 -3.79 -4.20
N HIS A 191 -1.13 -4.59 -3.16
CA HIS A 191 -0.22 -5.70 -2.94
C HIS A 191 -1.01 -6.94 -2.54
N ILE A 192 -0.40 -8.12 -2.69
CA ILE A 192 -1.03 -9.40 -2.33
C ILE A 192 -0.01 -10.29 -1.63
N THR A 193 -0.43 -11.07 -0.64
CA THR A 193 0.29 -12.27 -0.18
C THR A 193 -0.56 -13.49 -0.44
N THR A 194 0.06 -14.62 -0.78
CA THR A 194 -0.65 -15.88 -1.00
C THR A 194 0.23 -17.09 -0.72
N ASN A 195 -0.40 -18.19 -0.33
CA ASN A 195 0.24 -19.51 -0.24
C ASN A 195 -0.11 -20.38 -1.46
N LEU A 196 -1.05 -19.94 -2.31
CA LEU A 196 -1.47 -20.68 -3.48
C LEU A 196 -0.38 -20.68 -4.54
N SER A 197 -0.19 -21.80 -5.23
CA SER A 197 0.58 -21.85 -6.46
C SER A 197 -0.15 -21.15 -7.61
N VAL A 198 0.55 -20.92 -8.72
CA VAL A 198 -0.01 -20.30 -9.92
C VAL A 198 -1.22 -21.08 -10.46
N ASP A 199 -1.15 -22.41 -10.40
CA ASP A 199 -2.23 -23.29 -10.90
C ASP A 199 -3.43 -23.28 -9.96
N GLU A 200 -3.20 -23.24 -8.64
CA GLU A 200 -4.27 -23.10 -7.64
C GLU A 200 -4.98 -21.74 -7.75
N ILE A 201 -4.25 -20.66 -8.07
CA ILE A 201 -4.86 -19.36 -8.37
C ILE A 201 -5.77 -19.45 -9.59
N GLU A 202 -5.33 -20.12 -10.65
CA GLU A 202 -6.17 -20.32 -11.84
C GLU A 202 -7.42 -21.14 -11.55
N GLN A 203 -7.30 -22.17 -10.72
CA GLN A 203 -8.44 -22.99 -10.27
C GLN A 203 -9.44 -22.19 -9.42
N ALA A 204 -8.94 -21.37 -8.49
CA ALA A 204 -9.77 -20.62 -7.56
C ALA A 204 -10.42 -19.39 -8.19
N TYR A 205 -9.72 -18.71 -9.10
CA TYR A 205 -10.12 -17.38 -9.62
C TYR A 205 -10.27 -17.31 -11.14
N GLY A 206 -9.90 -18.37 -11.86
CA GLY A 206 -9.96 -18.45 -13.30
C GLY A 206 -8.78 -17.82 -14.05
N SER A 207 -8.60 -18.23 -15.31
CA SER A 207 -7.49 -17.82 -16.16
C SER A 207 -7.43 -16.31 -16.42
N ARG A 208 -8.58 -15.62 -16.46
CA ARG A 208 -8.63 -14.17 -16.64
C ARG A 208 -8.02 -13.42 -15.47
N ILE A 209 -8.30 -13.82 -14.23
CA ILE A 209 -7.69 -13.22 -13.04
C ILE A 209 -6.19 -13.50 -13.03
N ARG A 210 -5.77 -14.73 -13.29
CA ARG A 210 -4.35 -15.07 -13.42
C ARG A 210 -3.61 -14.13 -14.38
N SER A 211 -4.20 -13.86 -15.55
CA SER A 211 -3.62 -12.94 -16.54
C SER A 211 -3.49 -11.51 -15.99
N ARG A 212 -4.54 -10.99 -15.34
CA ARG A 212 -4.55 -9.64 -14.75
C ARG A 212 -3.57 -9.50 -13.59
N LEU A 213 -3.46 -10.52 -12.74
CA LEU A 213 -2.47 -10.51 -11.65
C LEU A 213 -1.03 -10.39 -12.18
N ARG A 214 -0.68 -11.05 -13.28
CA ARG A 214 0.64 -10.90 -13.93
C ARG A 214 0.88 -9.50 -14.48
N GLU A 215 -0.16 -8.85 -14.95
CA GLU A 215 -0.08 -7.47 -15.43
C GLU A 215 0.04 -6.46 -14.30
N MET A 216 -0.71 -6.66 -13.20
CA MET A 216 -0.81 -5.73 -12.08
C MET A 216 0.34 -5.82 -11.07
N PHE A 217 0.98 -6.99 -10.94
CA PHE A 217 1.91 -7.26 -9.84
C PHE A 217 3.27 -7.78 -10.32
N ASN A 218 4.29 -7.38 -9.60
CA ASN A 218 5.58 -8.07 -9.58
C ASN A 218 5.45 -9.31 -8.70
N VAL A 219 5.81 -10.47 -9.23
CA VAL A 219 5.74 -11.73 -8.51
C VAL A 219 7.08 -11.99 -7.84
N ILE A 220 7.07 -12.08 -6.50
CA ILE A 220 8.24 -12.38 -5.67
C ILE A 220 7.94 -13.69 -4.93
N THR A 221 8.82 -14.68 -5.08
CA THR A 221 8.58 -16.04 -4.58
C THR A 221 9.60 -16.44 -3.53
N PHE A 222 9.13 -16.83 -2.36
CA PHE A 222 9.95 -17.53 -1.38
C PHE A 222 10.24 -18.95 -1.86
N GLU A 223 11.40 -19.47 -1.54
CA GLU A 223 11.72 -20.86 -1.80
C GLU A 223 10.74 -21.80 -1.07
N ASN A 224 10.45 -22.94 -1.68
CA ASN A 224 9.52 -23.92 -1.12
C ASN A 224 9.99 -24.51 0.22
N ASN A 225 11.29 -24.49 0.48
CA ASN A 225 11.94 -24.96 1.73
C ASN A 225 12.12 -23.83 2.76
N ALA A 226 11.61 -22.62 2.51
CA ALA A 226 11.69 -21.53 3.47
C ALA A 226 11.11 -21.94 4.83
N PRO A 227 11.82 -21.68 5.94
CA PRO A 227 11.44 -22.17 7.26
C PRO A 227 10.13 -21.53 7.74
N ASP A 228 9.34 -22.29 8.53
CA ASP A 228 8.23 -21.72 9.28
C ASP A 228 8.80 -20.86 10.43
N ARG A 229 8.53 -19.56 10.39
CA ARG A 229 9.01 -18.55 11.36
C ARG A 229 8.05 -18.29 12.51
N ARG A 230 6.95 -19.03 12.57
CA ARG A 230 5.98 -18.94 13.67
C ARG A 230 6.60 -19.57 14.91
N LYS A 231 6.57 -18.83 16.01
CA LYS A 231 6.97 -19.33 17.34
C LYS A 231 5.73 -19.77 18.12
#